data_5e5de9e77a78dffc3b57a4c7e3c24cd0
#
_entry.id   5e5de9e77a78dffc3b57a4c7e3c24cd0
#
_cell.length_a   1.000
_cell.length_b   1.000
_cell.length_c   1.000
_cell.angle_alpha   90.00
_cell.angle_beta   90.00
_cell.angle_gamma   90.00
#
_symmetry.space_group_name_H-M   'P 1'
#
loop_
_entity.id
_entity.type
_entity.pdbx_description
1 polymer ?
#
loop_
_entity_poly.entity_id
_entity_poly.type
_entity_poly.pdbx_seq_one_letter_code
_entity_poly.pdbx_strand_id
1 'polypeptide(L)'
;MARSSRLEIGFQDRLVAELKREYPGAMVFKMEEPQGIPDILILYNDRWASLECKRERNASRRPNQEYYVGVMNNMSFSRFIYPENKKEVLDELQQALRPGRNARVSRSK
;
A
#
# COMPACT_ATOMS: atom_id res chain seq x y z
N MET A 1 -14.11 2.37 -19.17
CA MET A 1 -13.45 2.67 -18.03
C MET A 1 -12.18 1.87 -17.89
N ALA A 2 -11.25 2.48 -17.31
CA ALA A 2 -9.97 1.83 -17.16
C ALA A 2 -10.08 0.68 -16.21
N ARG A 3 -9.35 -0.35 -16.50
CA ARG A 3 -9.32 -1.48 -15.63
C ARG A 3 -7.94 -1.90 -15.40
N SER A 4 -7.71 -2.46 -14.24
CA SER A 4 -6.43 -3.04 -13.93
C SER A 4 -6.22 -4.23 -14.85
N SER A 5 -5.00 -4.43 -15.25
CA SER A 5 -4.65 -5.59 -16.05
C SER A 5 -4.79 -6.84 -15.19
N ARG A 6 -4.82 -8.00 -15.84
CA ARG A 6 -4.88 -9.25 -15.12
C ARG A 6 -3.69 -9.41 -14.19
N LEU A 7 -2.50 -9.03 -14.66
CA LEU A 7 -1.31 -9.12 -13.83
C LEU A 7 -1.41 -8.22 -12.61
N GLU A 8 -1.95 -7.03 -12.81
CA GLU A 8 -2.10 -6.08 -11.73
C GLU A 8 -3.12 -6.57 -10.70
N ILE A 9 -4.23 -7.15 -11.16
CA ILE A 9 -5.24 -7.67 -10.26
C ILE A 9 -4.70 -8.84 -9.45
N GLY A 10 -3.95 -9.73 -10.09
CA GLY A 10 -3.32 -10.84 -9.38
C GLY A 10 -2.36 -10.37 -8.33
N PHE A 11 -1.57 -9.34 -8.65
CA PHE A 11 -0.64 -8.75 -7.71
C PHE A 11 -1.41 -8.16 -6.52
N GLN A 12 -2.50 -7.43 -6.79
CA GLN A 12 -3.34 -6.86 -5.75
C GLN A 12 -3.88 -7.93 -4.82
N ASP A 13 -4.41 -9.00 -5.38
CA ASP A 13 -5.04 -10.04 -4.58
C ASP A 13 -4.02 -10.72 -3.67
N ARG A 14 -2.84 -11.00 -4.18
CA ARG A 14 -1.79 -11.61 -3.37
C ARG A 14 -1.33 -10.65 -2.27
N LEU A 15 -1.25 -9.38 -2.61
CA LEU A 15 -0.82 -8.38 -1.64
C LEU A 15 -1.83 -8.24 -0.50
N VAL A 16 -3.12 -8.21 -0.84
CA VAL A 16 -4.16 -8.14 0.20
C VAL A 16 -4.03 -9.32 1.16
N ALA A 17 -3.85 -10.53 0.61
CA ALA A 17 -3.70 -11.70 1.46
C ALA A 17 -2.47 -11.61 2.34
N GLU A 18 -1.38 -11.12 1.79
CA GLU A 18 -0.14 -10.98 2.54
C GLU A 18 -0.29 -9.96 3.67
N LEU A 19 -0.95 -8.85 3.40
CA LEU A 19 -1.17 -7.83 4.43
C LEU A 19 -2.02 -8.36 5.57
N LYS A 20 -3.04 -9.13 5.25
CA LYS A 20 -3.88 -9.72 6.29
C LYS A 20 -3.10 -10.68 7.18
N ARG A 21 -2.15 -11.41 6.60
CA ARG A 21 -1.32 -12.30 7.39
C ARG A 21 -0.31 -11.54 8.23
N GLU A 22 0.26 -10.49 7.65
CA GLU A 22 1.32 -9.74 8.32
C GLU A 22 0.79 -8.88 9.46
N TYR A 23 -0.44 -8.39 9.33
CA TYR A 23 -1.03 -7.48 10.30
C TYR A 23 -2.34 -8.06 10.83
N PRO A 24 -2.26 -9.07 11.72
CA PRO A 24 -3.48 -9.67 12.26
C PRO A 24 -4.34 -8.63 12.96
N GLY A 25 -5.62 -8.64 12.64
CA GLY A 25 -6.53 -7.65 13.19
C GLY A 25 -6.69 -6.41 12.34
N ALA A 26 -5.87 -6.24 11.31
CA ALA A 26 -6.02 -5.10 10.43
C ALA A 26 -7.26 -5.27 9.56
N MET A 27 -7.82 -4.13 9.16
CA MET A 27 -8.87 -4.12 8.15
C MET A 27 -8.22 -3.72 6.83
N VAL A 28 -8.37 -4.57 5.82
CA VAL A 28 -7.76 -4.35 4.52
C VAL A 28 -8.86 -4.30 3.48
N PHE A 29 -8.97 -3.18 2.79
CA PHE A 29 -10.03 -2.95 1.81
C PHE A 29 -9.46 -2.73 0.43
N LYS A 30 -10.15 -3.24 -0.59
CA LYS A 30 -9.87 -2.89 -1.98
C LYS A 30 -10.81 -1.75 -2.32
N MET A 31 -10.22 -0.65 -2.79
CA MET A 31 -10.97 0.57 -3.04
C MET A 31 -11.19 0.76 -4.54
N GLU A 32 -12.33 1.31 -4.90
CA GLU A 32 -12.62 1.57 -6.30
C GLU A 32 -13.01 3.01 -6.56
N GLU A 33 -13.50 3.69 -5.56
CA GLU A 33 -13.95 5.08 -5.73
C GLU A 33 -13.49 5.92 -4.60
N PRO A 34 -13.23 7.19 -4.87
CA PRO A 34 -13.34 7.86 -6.16
C PRO A 34 -12.26 7.42 -7.13
N GLN A 35 -12.46 7.72 -8.40
CA GLN A 35 -11.51 7.32 -9.43
C GLN A 35 -10.12 7.86 -9.09
N GLY A 36 -9.13 6.99 -9.17
CA GLY A 36 -7.76 7.36 -8.85
C GLY A 36 -7.37 7.14 -7.41
N ILE A 37 -8.33 6.80 -6.54
CA ILE A 37 -8.01 6.47 -5.15
C ILE A 37 -7.11 5.24 -5.14
N PRO A 38 -6.13 5.15 -4.23
CA PRO A 38 -5.28 3.95 -4.18
C PRO A 38 -6.09 2.67 -4.00
N ASP A 39 -5.60 1.60 -4.58
CA ASP A 39 -6.31 0.34 -4.66
C ASP A 39 -6.58 -0.31 -3.32
N ILE A 40 -5.67 -0.14 -2.37
CA ILE A 40 -5.75 -0.83 -1.08
C ILE A 40 -5.66 0.18 0.04
N LEU A 41 -6.55 0.01 1.03
CA LEU A 41 -6.49 0.78 2.26
C LEU A 41 -6.33 -0.21 3.40
N ILE A 42 -5.37 0.02 4.29
CA ILE A 42 -5.17 -0.82 5.47
C ILE A 42 -5.30 0.04 6.72
N LEU A 43 -6.13 -0.43 7.64
CA LEU A 43 -6.33 0.20 8.94
C LEU A 43 -5.78 -0.75 9.99
N TYR A 44 -4.84 -0.28 10.80
CA TYR A 44 -4.19 -1.14 11.79
C TYR A 44 -4.01 -0.36 13.08
N ASN A 45 -4.77 -0.74 14.11
CA ASN A 45 -4.80 0.00 15.37
C ASN A 45 -5.21 1.44 15.10
N ASP A 46 -4.41 2.41 15.46
CA ASP A 46 -4.74 3.81 15.24
C ASP A 46 -4.03 4.38 14.01
N ARG A 47 -3.56 3.54 13.12
CA ARG A 47 -2.81 3.98 11.96
C ARG A 47 -3.42 3.47 10.68
N TRP A 48 -3.07 4.10 9.58
CA TRP A 48 -3.59 3.68 8.29
C TRP A 48 -2.57 3.97 7.19
N ALA A 49 -2.74 3.26 6.10
CA ALA A 49 -1.91 3.46 4.93
C ALA A 49 -2.70 3.06 3.69
N SER A 50 -2.26 3.54 2.55
CA SER A 50 -2.86 3.15 1.28
C SER A 50 -1.78 2.80 0.29
N LEU A 51 -2.11 1.92 -0.65
CA LEU A 51 -1.17 1.44 -1.65
C LEU A 51 -1.84 1.43 -3.01
N GLU A 52 -1.18 2.04 -4.00
CA GLU A 52 -1.65 2.02 -5.37
C GLU A 52 -0.83 0.99 -6.13
N CYS A 53 -1.49 -0.09 -6.57
CA CYS A 53 -0.81 -1.21 -7.19
C CYS A 53 -0.58 -0.96 -8.66
N LYS A 54 0.62 -1.27 -9.12
CA LYS A 54 0.99 -1.24 -10.54
C LYS A 54 1.61 -2.57 -10.89
N ARG A 55 1.51 -2.96 -12.16
CA ARG A 55 2.05 -4.26 -12.56
C ARG A 55 3.57 -4.21 -12.74
N GLU A 56 4.12 -3.01 -12.92
CA GLU A 56 5.55 -2.88 -13.12
C GLU A 56 5.95 -1.42 -12.88
N ARG A 57 7.26 -1.21 -12.78
CA ARG A 57 7.82 0.10 -12.52
C ARG A 57 7.37 1.16 -13.51
N ASN A 58 7.34 0.80 -14.79
CA ASN A 58 7.06 1.77 -15.84
C ASN A 58 5.60 1.86 -16.25
N ALA A 59 4.72 1.20 -15.50
CA ALA A 59 3.29 1.33 -15.78
C ALA A 59 2.88 2.79 -15.62
N SER A 60 2.01 3.25 -16.51
CA SER A 60 1.61 4.65 -16.49
C SER A 60 0.86 4.99 -15.22
N ARG A 61 1.01 6.25 -14.80
CA ARG A 61 0.34 6.78 -13.62
C ARG A 61 -0.51 7.94 -14.07
N ARG A 62 -1.80 7.86 -13.75
CA ARG A 62 -2.71 8.93 -14.12
C ARG A 62 -2.59 10.08 -13.14
N PRO A 63 -2.88 11.31 -13.58
CA PRO A 63 -2.74 12.46 -12.68
C PRO A 63 -3.52 12.32 -11.39
N ASN A 64 -4.75 11.78 -11.43
CA ASN A 64 -5.50 11.64 -10.20
C ASN A 64 -4.92 10.57 -9.28
N GLN A 65 -4.26 9.54 -9.83
CA GLN A 65 -3.56 8.57 -8.99
C GLN A 65 -2.39 9.23 -8.27
N GLU A 66 -1.62 10.02 -8.98
CA GLU A 66 -0.50 10.73 -8.36
C GLU A 66 -1.01 11.72 -7.31
N TYR A 67 -2.13 12.36 -7.59
CA TYR A 67 -2.72 13.29 -6.64
C TYR A 67 -3.07 12.61 -5.34
N TYR A 68 -3.81 11.49 -5.41
CA TYR A 68 -4.25 10.83 -4.19
C TYR A 68 -3.08 10.23 -3.42
N VAL A 69 -2.14 9.58 -4.11
CA VAL A 69 -0.99 9.02 -3.42
C VAL A 69 -0.23 10.14 -2.70
N GLY A 70 -0.03 11.27 -3.37
CA GLY A 70 0.70 12.37 -2.76
C GLY A 70 0.01 12.95 -1.54
N VAL A 71 -1.28 13.24 -1.67
CA VAL A 71 -2.03 13.82 -0.56
C VAL A 71 -2.12 12.85 0.60
N MET A 72 -2.42 11.59 0.31
CA MET A 72 -2.58 10.60 1.38
C MET A 72 -1.24 10.28 2.05
N ASN A 73 -0.15 10.37 1.30
CA ASN A 73 1.16 10.19 1.91
C ASN A 73 1.49 11.33 2.87
N ASN A 74 1.01 12.53 2.58
CA ASN A 74 1.19 13.62 3.51
C ASN A 74 0.37 13.45 4.79
N MET A 75 -0.78 12.79 4.67
CA MET A 75 -1.64 12.57 5.84
C MET A 75 -1.15 11.40 6.69
N SER A 76 -0.68 10.35 6.06
CA SER A 76 -0.20 9.16 6.73
C SER A 76 0.87 8.50 5.87
N PHE A 77 0.51 7.41 5.18
CA PHE A 77 1.48 6.69 4.35
C PHE A 77 0.76 6.27 3.08
N SER A 78 1.34 6.57 1.94
CA SER A 78 0.78 6.11 0.67
C SER A 78 1.91 5.93 -0.34
N ARG A 79 1.85 4.86 -1.11
CA ARG A 79 2.89 4.54 -2.08
C ARG A 79 2.32 3.87 -3.30
N PHE A 80 3.00 4.07 -4.44
CA PHE A 80 2.84 3.16 -5.55
C PHE A 80 3.63 1.91 -5.23
N ILE A 81 3.05 0.74 -5.49
CA ILE A 81 3.72 -0.52 -5.21
C ILE A 81 3.61 -1.43 -6.43
N TYR A 82 4.71 -2.04 -6.80
CA TYR A 82 4.79 -2.95 -7.93
C TYR A 82 5.86 -3.99 -7.59
N PRO A 83 5.96 -5.07 -8.39
CA PRO A 83 6.87 -6.14 -7.99
C PRO A 83 8.30 -5.70 -7.70
N GLU A 84 8.82 -4.75 -8.48
CA GLU A 84 10.21 -4.35 -8.32
C GLU A 84 10.50 -3.58 -7.04
N ASN A 85 9.49 -2.86 -6.48
CA ASN A 85 9.72 -2.12 -5.24
C ASN A 85 8.96 -2.69 -4.05
N LYS A 86 8.34 -3.86 -4.23
CA LYS A 86 7.45 -4.40 -3.21
C LYS A 86 8.13 -4.56 -1.86
N LYS A 87 9.32 -5.15 -1.84
CA LYS A 87 10.01 -5.38 -0.57
C LYS A 87 10.29 -4.08 0.14
N GLU A 88 10.79 -3.10 -0.59
CA GLU A 88 11.12 -1.82 0.00
C GLU A 88 9.88 -1.14 0.56
N VAL A 89 8.79 -1.16 -0.22
CA VAL A 89 7.57 -0.51 0.22
C VAL A 89 6.98 -1.20 1.45
N LEU A 90 7.02 -2.54 1.47
CA LEU A 90 6.49 -3.26 2.62
C LEU A 90 7.33 -3.03 3.87
N ASP A 91 8.64 -2.85 3.73
CA ASP A 91 9.49 -2.48 4.85
C ASP A 91 9.12 -1.10 5.37
N GLU A 92 8.90 -0.15 4.48
CA GLU A 92 8.47 1.20 4.86
C GLU A 92 7.09 1.18 5.51
N LEU A 93 6.20 0.34 4.99
CA LEU A 93 4.87 0.21 5.55
C LEU A 93 4.93 -0.29 6.99
N GLN A 94 5.81 -1.24 7.25
CA GLN A 94 5.97 -1.75 8.60
C GLN A 94 6.43 -0.64 9.54
N GLN A 95 7.34 0.20 9.10
CA GLN A 95 7.76 1.35 9.90
C GLN A 95 6.58 2.27 10.19
N ALA A 96 5.73 2.47 9.19
CA ALA A 96 4.59 3.37 9.35
C ALA A 96 3.55 2.80 10.29
N LEU A 97 3.28 1.51 10.21
CA LEU A 97 2.20 0.90 10.99
C LEU A 97 2.66 0.42 12.37
N ARG A 98 3.94 0.13 12.54
CA ARG A 98 4.50 -0.35 13.82
C ARG A 98 5.80 0.35 14.17
N PRO A 99 5.81 1.68 14.23
CA PRO A 99 7.08 2.38 14.39
C PRO A 99 7.77 2.09 15.71
N GLY A 100 7.04 2.02 16.79
CA GLY A 100 7.66 1.78 18.09
C GLY A 100 8.26 0.40 18.18
N ARG A 101 7.53 -0.59 17.71
CA ARG A 101 8.00 -1.94 17.73
C ARG A 101 9.24 -2.11 16.87
N ASN A 102 9.20 -1.51 15.70
CA ASN A 102 10.31 -1.63 14.81
C ASN A 102 11.54 -0.93 15.32
N ALA A 103 11.36 0.25 15.88
CA ALA A 103 12.47 0.96 16.47
C ALA A 103 13.09 0.18 17.60
N ARG A 104 12.26 -0.46 18.42
CA ARG A 104 12.75 -1.23 19.51
C ARG A 104 13.60 -2.40 19.01
N VAL A 105 13.11 -3.10 18.00
CA VAL A 105 13.83 -4.22 17.46
C VAL A 105 15.15 -3.77 16.86
N SER A 106 15.12 -2.71 16.13
CA SER A 106 16.34 -2.30 15.46
C SER A 106 17.36 -1.79 16.43
N ARG A 107 16.94 -1.30 17.59
CA ARG A 107 17.92 -0.83 18.55
C ARG A 107 18.44 -1.89 19.41
N SER A 108 17.67 -2.89 19.57
CA SER A 108 18.10 -3.88 20.52
C SER A 108 19.22 -4.65 19.97
N LYS A 109 19.42 -4.31 18.93
CA LYS A 109 20.38 -4.87 18.48
C LYS A 109 21.24 -4.89 19.06
#